data_a6d6b34f9b3f4b613f17dfecd161f0b5
#
_entry.id   a6d6b34f9b3f4b613f17dfecd161f0b5
#
_cell.length_a   1.000
_cell.length_b   1.000
_cell.length_c   1.000
_cell.angle_alpha   90.00
_cell.angle_beta   90.00
_cell.angle_gamma   90.00
#
_symmetry.space_group_name_H-M   'P 1'
#
loop_
_entity.id
_entity.type
_entity.pdbx_description
1 polymer ?
#
loop_
_entity_poly.entity_id
_entity_poly.type
_entity_poly.pdbx_seq_one_letter_code
_entity_poly.pdbx_strand_id
1 'polypeptide(L)'
;QEDPDYLKLWLDSFVSSYEQFLDVDFEKLPTRVDDVPPGISLLPDNILQVLRLQLLQCVQKMSDGLEEQQQALSLLLVKFFIILCRNLANVEEIGMCSYVNHVITITTSYIQQLKSKTKEKEETDQTPIEEFVRHALVFCESLYDPYRNWRQRIAGHFLSTVERSRQKYKPASLTVMFVPFFYQCFQESEHLKESLKCCLLHLFGAIVAGGQRNALQAVSPATMEVLMRVLADCDSWDDRNPEEESRKAELTLKCLTEVVHILLTSSSDQRQVETSTILENYFKLLNSDHSALPNPKRCRQWESRFIALQIQMLNTITAMLDCTDRPVLQAIFLNSNCFEHLIRLLQNCKVFQGHLDSLAVSTIQALTAVMHKSPAAKEVFKERIGYAHIYEVLKSLGQPSRELLEELMNMAVEGDHMAVGMLGISNVQPLLLLIQWLPELESHSLQVFISNWLRRICCINRQSRATCVNANMVIRVIETLNSHSALHSSCAENLIALLGSLGSQSMSSEELLQLIRLLRTEEPDRAHPYVVPVMRSILAMARKQGMASALQYFNLKHSMAGIAVPSIHKWPGSAFSFNAWLCLDQDRVDPSMSSKSGKRKQLY
;
A
#
# COMPACT_ATOMS: atom_id res chain seq x y z
N GLN A 1 -27.42 -24.62 43.54
CA GLN A 1 -25.95 -24.69 43.80
C GLN A 1 -25.39 -25.66 42.77
N GLU A 2 -24.94 -25.14 41.67
CA GLU A 2 -24.31 -25.95 40.63
C GLU A 2 -22.90 -26.30 41.09
N ASP A 3 -22.53 -27.56 40.92
CA ASP A 3 -21.24 -28.09 41.27
C ASP A 3 -20.14 -27.38 40.42
N PRO A 4 -19.17 -26.67 41.04
CA PRO A 4 -18.16 -25.93 40.31
C PRO A 4 -17.32 -26.82 39.41
N ASP A 5 -17.22 -28.11 39.67
CA ASP A 5 -16.50 -29.07 38.82
C ASP A 5 -17.26 -29.34 37.51
N TYR A 6 -18.59 -29.34 37.53
CA TYR A 6 -19.39 -29.51 36.33
C TYR A 6 -19.27 -28.32 35.36
N LEU A 7 -19.30 -27.11 35.88
CA LEU A 7 -19.11 -25.89 35.10
C LEU A 7 -17.74 -25.88 34.42
N LYS A 8 -16.69 -26.26 35.16
CA LYS A 8 -15.34 -26.37 34.65
C LYS A 8 -15.23 -27.39 33.51
N LEU A 9 -15.79 -28.56 33.66
CA LEU A 9 -15.84 -29.61 32.62
C LEU A 9 -16.57 -29.15 31.37
N TRP A 10 -17.70 -28.47 31.53
CA TRP A 10 -18.48 -27.95 30.42
C TRP A 10 -17.72 -26.86 29.65
N LEU A 11 -17.13 -25.89 30.35
CA LEU A 11 -16.33 -24.84 29.76
C LEU A 11 -15.10 -25.40 29.04
N ASP A 12 -14.42 -26.36 29.63
CA ASP A 12 -13.25 -27.01 29.03
C ASP A 12 -13.61 -27.74 27.73
N SER A 13 -14.71 -28.49 27.73
CA SER A 13 -15.23 -29.14 26.54
C SER A 13 -15.61 -28.15 25.44
N PHE A 14 -16.26 -27.04 25.81
CA PHE A 14 -16.64 -25.98 24.87
C PHE A 14 -15.41 -25.28 24.27
N VAL A 15 -14.48 -24.86 25.10
CA VAL A 15 -13.25 -24.19 24.69
C VAL A 15 -12.42 -25.10 23.78
N SER A 16 -12.28 -26.38 24.10
CA SER A 16 -11.55 -27.34 23.28
C SER A 16 -12.19 -27.54 21.89
N SER A 17 -13.52 -27.48 21.81
CA SER A 17 -14.23 -27.59 20.54
C SER A 17 -14.06 -26.37 19.62
N TYR A 18 -13.74 -25.22 20.18
CA TYR A 18 -13.62 -23.94 19.46
C TYR A 18 -12.26 -23.25 19.66
N GLU A 19 -11.22 -24.01 19.93
CA GLU A 19 -9.88 -23.49 20.23
C GLU A 19 -9.31 -22.59 19.12
N GLN A 20 -9.66 -22.86 17.86
CA GLN A 20 -9.27 -22.07 16.70
C GLN A 20 -9.70 -20.59 16.78
N PHE A 21 -10.73 -20.29 17.54
CA PHE A 21 -11.24 -18.92 17.70
C PHE A 21 -10.52 -18.12 18.81
N LEU A 22 -9.61 -18.75 19.54
CA LEU A 22 -8.77 -18.09 20.52
C LEU A 22 -7.56 -17.42 19.91
N ASP A 23 -7.21 -17.79 18.66
CA ASP A 23 -6.04 -17.25 18.00
C ASP A 23 -6.24 -15.77 17.65
N VAL A 24 -5.23 -14.97 17.93
CA VAL A 24 -5.17 -13.56 17.57
C VAL A 24 -4.76 -13.40 16.11
N ASP A 25 -4.26 -14.47 15.49
CA ASP A 25 -3.81 -14.48 14.11
C ASP A 25 -4.99 -14.49 13.16
N PHE A 26 -5.17 -13.39 12.42
CA PHE A 26 -6.30 -13.18 11.53
C PHE A 26 -6.40 -14.18 10.39
N GLU A 27 -5.30 -14.79 10.00
CA GLU A 27 -5.28 -15.79 8.92
C GLU A 27 -6.01 -17.07 9.30
N LYS A 28 -6.07 -17.37 10.61
CA LYS A 28 -6.71 -18.58 11.14
C LYS A 28 -8.17 -18.40 11.53
N LEU A 29 -8.67 -17.16 11.55
CA LEU A 29 -10.07 -16.90 11.87
C LEU A 29 -10.98 -17.13 10.65
N PRO A 30 -12.28 -17.43 10.84
CA PRO A 30 -13.23 -17.61 9.74
C PRO A 30 -13.28 -16.38 8.83
N THR A 31 -13.34 -16.60 7.53
CA THR A 31 -13.33 -15.56 6.50
C THR A 31 -14.69 -14.91 6.28
N ARG A 32 -15.78 -15.53 6.75
CA ARG A 32 -17.15 -15.04 6.62
C ARG A 32 -17.83 -14.98 7.98
N VAL A 33 -18.73 -14.03 8.14
CA VAL A 33 -19.58 -13.92 9.35
C VAL A 33 -20.43 -15.19 9.51
N ASP A 34 -20.85 -15.80 8.42
CA ASP A 34 -21.65 -17.03 8.40
C ASP A 34 -20.86 -18.29 8.76
N ASP A 35 -19.53 -18.23 8.74
CA ASP A 35 -18.66 -19.35 9.11
C ASP A 35 -18.56 -19.54 10.65
N VAL A 36 -19.09 -18.60 11.43
CA VAL A 36 -19.18 -18.74 12.88
C VAL A 36 -20.25 -19.75 13.24
N PRO A 37 -19.95 -20.80 14.02
CA PRO A 37 -20.93 -21.82 14.35
C PRO A 37 -22.22 -21.24 14.96
N PRO A 38 -23.40 -21.63 14.44
CA PRO A 38 -24.68 -21.06 14.88
C PRO A 38 -24.95 -21.21 16.39
N GLY A 39 -24.43 -22.25 17.03
CA GLY A 39 -24.57 -22.50 18.46
C GLY A 39 -23.94 -21.45 19.36
N ILE A 40 -22.99 -20.65 18.85
CA ILE A 40 -22.33 -19.57 19.60
C ILE A 40 -23.27 -18.35 19.77
N SER A 41 -24.22 -18.14 18.87
CA SER A 41 -25.13 -16.99 18.86
C SER A 41 -26.41 -17.17 19.70
N LEU A 42 -26.61 -18.34 20.25
CA LEU A 42 -27.90 -18.74 20.86
C LEU A 42 -27.86 -18.96 22.38
N LEU A 43 -26.89 -18.38 23.09
CA LEU A 43 -26.87 -18.47 24.56
C LEU A 43 -27.96 -17.58 25.16
N PRO A 44 -28.82 -18.13 26.04
CA PRO A 44 -29.82 -17.33 26.75
C PRO A 44 -29.19 -16.24 27.62
N ASP A 45 -29.78 -15.04 27.63
CA ASP A 45 -29.27 -13.86 28.35
C ASP A 45 -29.02 -14.14 29.84
N ASN A 46 -29.86 -14.92 30.48
CA ASN A 46 -29.70 -15.28 31.89
C ASN A 46 -28.42 -16.10 32.15
N ILE A 47 -28.03 -16.97 31.23
CA ILE A 47 -26.78 -17.75 31.32
C ILE A 47 -25.59 -16.84 31.12
N LEU A 48 -25.63 -15.96 30.12
CA LEU A 48 -24.58 -14.97 29.86
C LEU A 48 -24.36 -14.06 31.08
N GLN A 49 -25.41 -13.60 31.72
CA GLN A 49 -25.30 -12.77 32.92
C GLN A 49 -24.65 -13.52 34.08
N VAL A 50 -25.00 -14.78 34.32
CA VAL A 50 -24.40 -15.60 35.39
C VAL A 50 -22.90 -15.81 35.09
N LEU A 51 -22.54 -16.14 33.89
CA LEU A 51 -21.13 -16.34 33.50
C LEU A 51 -20.31 -15.04 33.60
N ARG A 52 -20.91 -13.90 33.27
CA ARG A 52 -20.31 -12.57 33.45
C ARG A 52 -20.04 -12.25 34.94
N LEU A 53 -20.99 -12.52 35.79
CA LEU A 53 -20.81 -12.33 37.25
C LEU A 53 -19.72 -13.26 37.79
N GLN A 54 -19.67 -14.49 37.32
CA GLN A 54 -18.60 -15.46 37.67
C GLN A 54 -17.24 -14.94 37.25
N LEU A 55 -17.11 -14.47 35.99
CA LEU A 55 -15.86 -13.91 35.50
C LEU A 55 -15.42 -12.70 36.34
N LEU A 56 -16.35 -11.77 36.63
CA LEU A 56 -16.05 -10.60 37.42
C LEU A 56 -15.55 -10.97 38.83
N GLN A 57 -16.21 -11.91 39.48
CA GLN A 57 -15.79 -12.41 40.81
C GLN A 57 -14.41 -13.07 40.75
N CYS A 58 -14.15 -13.87 39.71
CA CYS A 58 -12.86 -14.51 39.53
C CYS A 58 -11.75 -13.48 39.33
N VAL A 59 -11.98 -12.49 38.46
CA VAL A 59 -10.98 -11.44 38.15
C VAL A 59 -10.72 -10.56 39.36
N GLN A 60 -11.76 -10.19 40.14
CA GLN A 60 -11.61 -9.43 41.38
C GLN A 60 -10.78 -10.21 42.43
N LYS A 61 -11.05 -11.49 42.57
CA LYS A 61 -10.28 -12.33 43.49
C LYS A 61 -8.83 -12.55 43.05
N MET A 62 -8.53 -12.58 41.75
CA MET A 62 -7.14 -12.69 41.25
C MET A 62 -6.26 -11.52 41.68
N SER A 63 -6.80 -10.32 41.91
CA SER A 63 -6.04 -9.21 42.45
C SER A 63 -5.64 -9.41 43.94
N ASP A 64 -6.30 -10.33 44.65
CA ASP A 64 -6.09 -10.57 46.08
C ASP A 64 -5.21 -11.83 46.37
N GLY A 65 -4.68 -12.49 45.34
CA GLY A 65 -3.77 -13.65 45.48
C GLY A 65 -4.47 -15.01 45.57
N LEU A 66 -4.86 -15.60 44.48
CA LEU A 66 -5.76 -16.73 44.35
C LEU A 66 -5.14 -18.12 44.36
N GLU A 67 -5.95 -19.09 44.83
CA GLU A 67 -5.71 -20.52 44.72
C GLU A 67 -5.73 -20.98 43.23
N GLU A 68 -4.90 -21.98 42.88
CA GLU A 68 -4.71 -22.51 41.50
C GLU A 68 -6.02 -22.93 40.80
N GLN A 69 -6.98 -23.50 41.58
CA GLN A 69 -8.27 -23.92 41.02
C GLN A 69 -9.10 -22.76 40.49
N GLN A 70 -9.06 -21.59 41.14
CA GLN A 70 -9.79 -20.40 40.69
C GLN A 70 -9.09 -19.72 39.48
N GLN A 71 -7.79 -19.83 39.38
CA GLN A 71 -7.07 -19.37 38.20
C GLN A 71 -7.45 -20.17 36.94
N ALA A 72 -7.56 -21.49 37.07
CA ALA A 72 -7.98 -22.34 35.95
C ALA A 72 -9.43 -22.02 35.47
N LEU A 73 -10.35 -21.80 36.40
CA LEU A 73 -11.72 -21.41 36.06
C LEU A 73 -11.79 -20.02 35.43
N SER A 74 -11.02 -19.07 35.90
CA SER A 74 -10.93 -17.72 35.34
C SER A 74 -10.41 -17.76 33.91
N LEU A 75 -9.40 -18.57 33.64
CA LEU A 75 -8.84 -18.74 32.31
C LEU A 75 -9.87 -19.33 31.34
N LEU A 76 -10.57 -20.37 31.73
CA LEU A 76 -11.63 -20.99 30.92
C LEU A 76 -12.77 -20.02 30.62
N LEU A 77 -13.20 -19.21 31.60
CA LEU A 77 -14.21 -18.19 31.42
C LEU A 77 -13.77 -17.11 30.42
N VAL A 78 -12.54 -16.64 30.51
CA VAL A 78 -11.99 -15.66 29.56
C VAL A 78 -11.93 -16.25 28.15
N LYS A 79 -11.44 -17.46 28.00
CA LYS A 79 -11.42 -18.17 26.71
C LYS A 79 -12.83 -18.31 26.12
N PHE A 80 -13.78 -18.71 26.95
CA PHE A 80 -15.18 -18.80 26.55
C PHE A 80 -15.73 -17.46 26.01
N PHE A 81 -15.50 -16.36 26.71
CA PHE A 81 -15.94 -15.04 26.27
C PHE A 81 -15.24 -14.55 25.02
N ILE A 82 -13.97 -14.87 24.82
CA ILE A 82 -13.27 -14.58 23.55
C ILE A 82 -13.98 -15.27 22.38
N ILE A 83 -14.30 -16.55 22.52
CA ILE A 83 -15.02 -17.31 21.49
C ILE A 83 -16.39 -16.68 21.20
N LEU A 84 -17.15 -16.31 22.21
CA LEU A 84 -18.43 -15.64 22.02
C LEU A 84 -18.31 -14.31 21.30
N CYS A 85 -17.28 -13.52 21.58
CA CYS A 85 -17.03 -12.23 20.94
C CYS A 85 -16.63 -12.35 19.46
N ARG A 86 -16.32 -13.54 18.99
CA ARG A 86 -16.10 -13.76 17.55
C ARG A 86 -17.39 -13.65 16.74
N ASN A 87 -18.55 -13.77 17.38
CA ASN A 87 -19.82 -13.41 16.78
C ASN A 87 -20.18 -11.96 17.13
N LEU A 88 -20.29 -11.11 16.11
CA LEU A 88 -20.56 -9.67 16.28
C LEU A 88 -21.87 -9.39 17.03
N ALA A 89 -22.88 -10.25 16.90
CA ALA A 89 -24.17 -10.11 17.59
C ALA A 89 -24.03 -10.21 19.11
N ASN A 90 -23.07 -11.00 19.61
CA ASN A 90 -22.86 -11.19 21.04
C ASN A 90 -22.09 -10.03 21.70
N VAL A 91 -21.34 -9.25 20.92
CA VAL A 91 -20.44 -8.22 21.49
C VAL A 91 -21.22 -7.10 22.18
N GLU A 92 -22.33 -6.66 21.62
CA GLU A 92 -23.18 -5.62 22.23
C GLU A 92 -23.76 -6.05 23.56
N GLU A 93 -24.13 -7.33 23.69
CA GLU A 93 -24.70 -7.91 24.92
C GLU A 93 -23.62 -8.22 25.96
N ILE A 94 -22.44 -8.66 25.55
CA ILE A 94 -21.31 -8.93 26.42
C ILE A 94 -20.65 -7.64 26.90
N GLY A 95 -20.79 -6.53 26.18
CA GLY A 95 -20.12 -5.24 26.33
C GLY A 95 -20.13 -4.65 27.73
N MET A 96 -19.34 -5.23 28.60
CA MET A 96 -19.19 -4.82 29.99
C MET A 96 -17.74 -4.46 30.29
N CYS A 97 -17.52 -3.22 30.52
CA CYS A 97 -16.21 -2.63 30.72
C CYS A 97 -15.61 -2.74 32.09
N SER A 98 -16.38 -3.14 33.08
CA SER A 98 -15.83 -3.39 34.41
C SER A 98 -14.69 -4.41 34.37
N TYR A 99 -14.75 -5.41 33.48
CA TYR A 99 -13.71 -6.41 33.34
C TYR A 99 -12.39 -5.82 32.81
N VAL A 100 -12.49 -4.90 31.87
CA VAL A 100 -11.32 -4.29 31.21
C VAL A 100 -10.45 -3.55 32.23
N ASN A 101 -11.08 -2.79 33.13
CA ASN A 101 -10.36 -2.11 34.20
C ASN A 101 -9.65 -3.08 35.14
N HIS A 102 -10.29 -4.19 35.49
CA HIS A 102 -9.68 -5.21 36.35
C HIS A 102 -8.51 -5.92 35.66
N VAL A 103 -8.66 -6.23 34.36
CA VAL A 103 -7.59 -6.84 33.59
C VAL A 103 -6.37 -5.93 33.50
N ILE A 104 -6.56 -4.64 33.26
CA ILE A 104 -5.46 -3.67 33.23
C ILE A 104 -4.81 -3.53 34.61
N THR A 105 -5.58 -3.54 35.69
CA THR A 105 -5.04 -3.53 37.03
C THR A 105 -4.17 -4.75 37.30
N ILE A 106 -4.62 -5.95 36.93
CA ILE A 106 -3.85 -7.19 37.07
C ILE A 106 -2.58 -7.14 36.22
N THR A 107 -2.69 -6.69 34.97
CA THR A 107 -1.55 -6.56 34.06
C THR A 107 -0.51 -5.57 34.60
N THR A 108 -0.97 -4.42 35.10
CA THR A 108 -0.09 -3.42 35.72
C THR A 108 0.61 -3.98 36.97
N SER A 109 -0.13 -4.67 37.84
CA SER A 109 0.43 -5.32 39.02
C SER A 109 1.46 -6.40 38.64
N TYR A 110 1.18 -7.17 37.61
CA TYR A 110 2.10 -8.18 37.07
C TYR A 110 3.39 -7.54 36.52
N ILE A 111 3.29 -6.45 35.76
CA ILE A 111 4.46 -5.68 35.26
C ILE A 111 5.32 -5.17 36.42
N GLN A 112 4.68 -4.64 37.47
CA GLN A 112 5.40 -4.16 38.66
C GLN A 112 6.12 -5.29 39.39
N GLN A 113 5.49 -6.48 39.47
CA GLN A 113 6.14 -7.67 40.05
C GLN A 113 7.35 -8.11 39.23
N LEU A 114 7.26 -8.09 37.91
CA LEU A 114 8.39 -8.41 37.03
C LEU A 114 9.55 -7.42 37.21
N LYS A 115 9.28 -6.13 37.31
CA LYS A 115 10.31 -5.12 37.60
C LYS A 115 11.04 -5.36 38.94
N SER A 116 10.36 -5.87 39.94
CA SER A 116 10.97 -6.18 41.23
C SER A 116 11.82 -7.47 41.19
N LYS A 117 11.43 -8.46 40.38
CA LYS A 117 12.10 -9.76 40.23
C LYS A 117 13.34 -9.75 39.32
N THR A 118 13.47 -8.76 38.41
CA THR A 118 14.65 -8.63 37.53
C THR A 118 15.96 -8.41 38.30
N LYS A 119 15.90 -8.22 39.61
CA LYS A 119 17.06 -8.20 40.50
C LYS A 119 17.54 -9.59 40.93
N GLU A 120 16.72 -10.63 40.76
CA GLU A 120 17.04 -12.00 41.09
C GLU A 120 16.85 -12.87 39.85
N LYS A 121 17.96 -13.42 39.32
CA LYS A 121 17.97 -14.31 38.15
C LYS A 121 17.29 -15.64 38.48
N GLU A 122 16.01 -15.78 38.22
CA GLU A 122 15.36 -17.07 38.07
C GLU A 122 14.45 -17.05 36.83
N GLU A 123 14.82 -17.83 35.81
CA GLU A 123 13.94 -18.24 34.73
C GLU A 123 12.86 -19.15 35.33
N THR A 124 11.72 -18.60 35.65
CA THR A 124 10.56 -19.40 36.04
C THR A 124 9.67 -19.65 34.85
N ASP A 125 9.27 -20.92 34.66
CA ASP A 125 8.28 -21.43 33.72
C ASP A 125 7.02 -20.52 33.65
N GLN A 126 6.33 -20.55 32.49
CA GLN A 126 5.09 -19.82 32.26
C GLN A 126 4.14 -19.96 33.45
N THR A 127 3.95 -18.89 34.18
CA THR A 127 3.02 -18.89 35.30
C THR A 127 1.57 -18.89 34.78
N PRO A 128 0.62 -19.57 35.45
CA PRO A 128 -0.81 -19.54 35.09
C PRO A 128 -1.37 -18.12 34.95
N ILE A 129 -0.82 -17.17 35.70
CA ILE A 129 -1.19 -15.74 35.64
C ILE A 129 -0.83 -15.15 34.29
N GLU A 130 0.30 -15.51 33.70
CA GLU A 130 0.73 -14.99 32.41
C GLU A 130 -0.21 -15.44 31.28
N GLU A 131 -0.60 -16.69 31.24
CA GLU A 131 -1.57 -17.21 30.28
C GLU A 131 -2.94 -16.53 30.45
N PHE A 132 -3.36 -16.30 31.69
CA PHE A 132 -4.59 -15.55 31.96
C PHE A 132 -4.50 -14.12 31.43
N VAL A 133 -3.44 -13.38 31.74
CA VAL A 133 -3.25 -12.00 31.30
C VAL A 133 -3.23 -11.92 29.77
N ARG A 134 -2.59 -12.85 29.10
CA ARG A 134 -2.57 -12.92 27.65
C ARG A 134 -3.97 -13.04 27.05
N HIS A 135 -4.76 -14.00 27.51
CA HIS A 135 -6.13 -14.19 27.03
C HIS A 135 -7.07 -13.05 27.44
N ALA A 136 -6.87 -12.50 28.61
CA ALA A 136 -7.65 -11.35 29.06
C ALA A 136 -7.40 -10.09 28.18
N LEU A 137 -6.18 -9.86 27.73
CA LEU A 137 -5.87 -8.80 26.76
C LEU A 137 -6.53 -9.06 25.41
N VAL A 138 -6.55 -10.31 24.93
CA VAL A 138 -7.28 -10.70 23.72
C VAL A 138 -8.78 -10.46 23.86
N PHE A 139 -9.33 -10.76 25.02
CA PHE A 139 -10.73 -10.47 25.33
C PHE A 139 -11.03 -8.97 25.27
N CYS A 140 -10.19 -8.15 25.89
CA CYS A 140 -10.33 -6.69 25.83
C CYS A 140 -10.28 -6.17 24.39
N GLU A 141 -9.38 -6.68 23.57
CA GLU A 141 -9.27 -6.31 22.15
C GLU A 141 -10.55 -6.69 21.40
N SER A 142 -11.08 -7.88 21.62
CA SER A 142 -12.30 -8.36 21.00
C SER A 142 -13.53 -7.50 21.34
N LEU A 143 -13.59 -6.93 22.54
CA LEU A 143 -14.65 -6.03 22.97
C LEU A 143 -14.48 -4.61 22.41
N TYR A 144 -13.25 -4.15 22.26
CA TYR A 144 -12.98 -2.75 21.92
C TYR A 144 -13.21 -2.44 20.45
N ASP A 145 -12.72 -3.28 19.54
CA ASP A 145 -13.00 -3.17 18.10
C ASP A 145 -13.26 -4.54 17.47
N PRO A 146 -14.44 -5.12 17.68
CA PRO A 146 -14.76 -6.43 17.13
C PRO A 146 -14.79 -6.46 15.61
N TYR A 147 -14.98 -5.30 14.96
CA TYR A 147 -15.07 -5.18 13.50
C TYR A 147 -13.71 -5.04 12.80
N ARG A 148 -12.64 -4.77 13.55
CA ARG A 148 -11.31 -4.56 12.97
C ARG A 148 -10.84 -5.76 12.16
N ASN A 149 -11.01 -6.95 12.70
CA ASN A 149 -10.64 -8.20 12.08
C ASN A 149 -11.42 -8.47 10.80
N TRP A 150 -12.71 -8.20 10.82
CA TRP A 150 -13.58 -8.36 9.67
C TRP A 150 -13.28 -7.35 8.55
N ARG A 151 -12.95 -6.12 8.90
CA ARG A 151 -12.59 -5.07 7.94
C ARG A 151 -11.39 -5.46 7.08
N GLN A 152 -10.39 -6.12 7.64
CA GLN A 152 -9.20 -6.52 6.91
C GLN A 152 -9.42 -7.72 5.97
N ARG A 153 -10.42 -8.54 6.24
CA ARG A 153 -10.67 -9.78 5.51
C ARG A 153 -11.71 -9.69 4.41
N ILE A 154 -12.65 -8.77 4.56
CA ILE A 154 -13.76 -8.64 3.64
C ILE A 154 -13.45 -7.55 2.63
N ALA A 155 -13.30 -7.94 1.37
CA ALA A 155 -13.13 -7.02 0.25
C ALA A 155 -14.49 -6.64 -0.38
N GLY A 156 -14.58 -5.43 -0.95
CA GLY A 156 -15.74 -5.00 -1.72
C GLY A 156 -16.94 -4.53 -0.88
N HIS A 157 -18.14 -4.89 -1.29
CA HIS A 157 -19.38 -4.36 -0.73
C HIS A 157 -19.64 -4.70 0.75
N PHE A 158 -19.07 -5.79 1.25
CA PHE A 158 -19.17 -6.15 2.68
C PHE A 158 -18.43 -5.16 3.57
N LEU A 159 -17.33 -4.59 3.09
CA LEU A 159 -16.56 -3.60 3.83
C LEU A 159 -17.43 -2.40 4.24
N SER A 160 -18.28 -1.91 3.34
CA SER A 160 -19.18 -0.77 3.62
C SER A 160 -20.23 -1.09 4.70
N THR A 161 -20.66 -2.34 4.81
CA THR A 161 -21.61 -2.78 5.83
C THR A 161 -20.93 -2.92 7.18
N VAL A 162 -19.76 -3.53 7.21
CA VAL A 162 -18.93 -3.63 8.42
C VAL A 162 -18.56 -2.24 8.95
N GLU A 163 -18.14 -1.34 8.07
CA GLU A 163 -17.78 0.04 8.43
C GLU A 163 -18.98 0.82 8.98
N ARG A 164 -20.17 0.66 8.41
CA ARG A 164 -21.41 1.24 8.95
C ARG A 164 -21.77 0.70 10.32
N SER A 165 -21.61 -0.61 10.52
CA SER A 165 -21.88 -1.24 11.82
C SER A 165 -20.87 -0.77 12.87
N ARG A 166 -19.60 -0.67 12.50
CA ARG A 166 -18.52 -0.14 13.34
C ARG A 166 -18.81 1.30 13.80
N GLN A 167 -19.28 2.17 12.89
CA GLN A 167 -19.61 3.57 13.24
C GLN A 167 -20.75 3.68 14.26
N LYS A 168 -21.68 2.72 14.25
CA LYS A 168 -22.80 2.66 15.22
C LYS A 168 -22.39 2.02 16.54
N TYR A 169 -21.43 1.09 16.49
CA TYR A 169 -20.93 0.41 17.67
C TYR A 169 -20.09 1.38 18.52
N LYS A 170 -20.63 1.70 19.68
CA LYS A 170 -19.90 2.43 20.72
C LYS A 170 -19.88 1.51 21.94
N PRO A 171 -18.72 0.98 22.32
CA PRO A 171 -18.59 0.22 23.55
C PRO A 171 -19.05 1.12 24.71
N ALA A 172 -20.21 0.81 25.26
CA ALA A 172 -21.00 1.72 26.12
C ALA A 172 -20.29 2.17 27.40
N SER A 173 -19.19 1.56 27.69
CA SER A 173 -18.56 1.72 28.98
C SER A 173 -17.04 1.74 28.96
N LEU A 174 -16.42 1.79 27.80
CA LEU A 174 -14.98 2.07 27.71
C LEU A 174 -14.80 3.53 28.16
N THR A 175 -14.76 3.67 29.45
CA THR A 175 -14.72 4.94 30.11
C THR A 175 -13.47 5.70 29.69
N VAL A 176 -13.61 7.02 29.71
CA VAL A 176 -12.51 7.99 29.55
C VAL A 176 -11.28 7.63 30.40
N MET A 177 -11.43 6.85 31.43
CA MET A 177 -10.40 6.44 32.39
C MET A 177 -9.57 5.24 31.89
N PHE A 178 -10.15 4.33 31.12
CA PHE A 178 -9.45 3.12 30.66
C PHE A 178 -8.28 3.40 29.73
N VAL A 179 -8.45 4.29 28.78
CA VAL A 179 -7.44 4.61 27.75
C VAL A 179 -6.13 5.14 28.36
N PRO A 180 -6.14 6.09 29.31
CA PRO A 180 -4.93 6.52 29.99
C PRO A 180 -4.23 5.39 30.76
N PHE A 181 -4.98 4.55 31.43
CA PHE A 181 -4.40 3.38 32.16
C PHE A 181 -3.76 2.39 31.21
N PHE A 182 -4.39 2.12 30.08
CA PHE A 182 -3.82 1.26 29.05
C PHE A 182 -2.50 1.83 28.52
N TYR A 183 -2.44 3.10 28.16
CA TYR A 183 -1.20 3.71 27.67
C TYR A 183 -0.09 3.73 28.73
N GLN A 184 -0.42 3.92 29.98
CA GLN A 184 0.54 3.80 31.07
C GLN A 184 1.09 2.36 31.15
N CYS A 185 0.22 1.35 31.11
CA CYS A 185 0.63 -0.05 31.07
C CYS A 185 1.51 -0.35 29.85
N PHE A 186 1.15 0.18 28.69
CA PHE A 186 1.92 0.02 27.47
C PHE A 186 3.33 0.66 27.55
N GLN A 187 3.43 1.85 28.13
CA GLN A 187 4.72 2.54 28.36
C GLN A 187 5.65 1.73 29.28
N GLU A 188 5.11 0.99 30.21
CA GLU A 188 5.85 0.17 31.16
C GLU A 188 6.08 -1.29 30.71
N SER A 189 5.74 -1.64 29.47
CA SER A 189 5.72 -3.01 28.96
C SER A 189 7.11 -3.62 28.65
N GLU A 190 8.20 -2.88 28.84
CA GLU A 190 9.55 -3.30 28.46
C GLU A 190 9.96 -4.67 29.04
N HIS A 191 9.51 -4.97 30.26
CA HIS A 191 9.86 -6.19 31.00
C HIS A 191 8.92 -7.38 30.72
N LEU A 192 7.93 -7.21 29.84
CA LEU A 192 7.01 -8.27 29.48
C LEU A 192 7.61 -9.23 28.45
N LYS A 193 7.15 -10.47 28.46
CA LYS A 193 7.47 -11.44 27.40
C LYS A 193 6.88 -10.99 26.05
N GLU A 194 7.50 -11.41 24.97
CA GLU A 194 7.15 -10.98 23.62
C GLU A 194 5.68 -11.31 23.24
N SER A 195 5.17 -12.45 23.68
CA SER A 195 3.77 -12.83 23.46
C SER A 195 2.78 -11.84 24.09
N LEU A 196 3.07 -11.32 25.28
CA LEU A 196 2.26 -10.30 25.94
C LEU A 196 2.40 -8.93 25.25
N LYS A 197 3.60 -8.58 24.81
CA LYS A 197 3.82 -7.35 24.02
C LYS A 197 3.00 -7.37 22.73
N CYS A 198 2.94 -8.50 22.03
CA CYS A 198 2.10 -8.66 20.84
C CYS A 198 0.62 -8.46 21.16
N CYS A 199 0.12 -9.03 22.28
CA CYS A 199 -1.27 -8.79 22.72
C CYS A 199 -1.53 -7.32 23.05
N LEU A 200 -0.59 -6.62 23.68
CA LEU A 200 -0.70 -5.19 23.95
C LEU A 200 -0.71 -4.37 22.65
N LEU A 201 0.07 -4.73 21.65
CA LEU A 201 0.06 -4.07 20.34
C LEU A 201 -1.27 -4.28 19.62
N HIS A 202 -1.85 -5.47 19.66
CA HIS A 202 -3.19 -5.72 19.11
C HIS A 202 -4.24 -4.86 19.81
N LEU A 203 -4.21 -4.80 21.12
CA LEU A 203 -5.14 -3.98 21.90
C LEU A 203 -4.91 -2.47 21.62
N PHE A 204 -3.68 -2.05 21.48
CA PHE A 204 -3.33 -0.68 21.10
C PHE A 204 -4.00 -0.27 19.80
N GLY A 205 -3.84 -1.09 18.74
CA GLY A 205 -4.48 -0.82 17.46
C GLY A 205 -6.02 -0.76 17.57
N ALA A 206 -6.63 -1.63 18.35
CA ALA A 206 -8.07 -1.61 18.57
C ALA A 206 -8.54 -0.34 19.31
N ILE A 207 -7.80 0.09 20.34
CA ILE A 207 -8.09 1.32 21.10
C ILE A 207 -7.97 2.56 20.20
N VAL A 208 -6.91 2.67 19.41
CA VAL A 208 -6.71 3.78 18.49
C VAL A 208 -7.85 3.84 17.46
N ALA A 209 -8.23 2.69 16.90
CA ALA A 209 -9.33 2.58 15.95
C ALA A 209 -10.70 3.00 16.55
N GLY A 210 -10.83 3.02 17.87
CA GLY A 210 -12.03 3.45 18.57
C GLY A 210 -12.35 4.94 18.46
N GLY A 211 -11.43 5.79 18.04
CA GLY A 211 -11.69 7.20 17.76
C GLY A 211 -10.50 8.14 17.91
N GLN A 212 -10.69 9.35 17.41
CA GLN A 212 -9.66 10.40 17.38
C GLN A 212 -9.08 10.76 18.75
N ARG A 213 -9.92 10.79 19.78
CA ARG A 213 -9.46 11.08 21.14
C ARG A 213 -8.43 10.08 21.63
N ASN A 214 -8.65 8.80 21.33
CA ASN A 214 -7.76 7.72 21.71
C ASN A 214 -6.44 7.81 20.94
N ALA A 215 -6.51 8.09 19.64
CA ALA A 215 -5.33 8.30 18.80
C ALA A 215 -4.48 9.50 19.27
N LEU A 216 -5.11 10.61 19.67
CA LEU A 216 -4.40 11.77 20.23
C LEU A 216 -3.64 11.44 21.52
N GLN A 217 -4.20 10.60 22.37
CA GLN A 217 -3.50 10.15 23.58
C GLN A 217 -2.32 9.21 23.24
N ALA A 218 -2.44 8.45 22.15
CA ALA A 218 -1.35 7.59 21.65
C ALA A 218 -0.14 8.38 21.14
N VAL A 219 -0.32 9.62 20.72
CA VAL A 219 0.76 10.49 20.18
C VAL A 219 1.67 11.06 21.27
N SER A 220 1.40 10.78 22.54
CA SER A 220 2.28 11.21 23.63
C SER A 220 3.73 10.73 23.40
N PRO A 221 4.76 11.57 23.70
CA PRO A 221 6.16 11.19 23.43
C PRO A 221 6.56 9.86 24.05
N ALA A 222 6.09 9.57 25.26
CA ALA A 222 6.41 8.32 25.96
C ALA A 222 5.82 7.08 25.27
N THR A 223 4.60 7.16 24.75
CA THR A 223 3.96 6.06 24.02
C THR A 223 4.61 5.86 22.67
N MET A 224 4.90 6.94 21.94
CA MET A 224 5.55 6.88 20.64
C MET A 224 6.98 6.36 20.75
N GLU A 225 7.69 6.67 21.81
CA GLU A 225 9.01 6.12 22.08
C GLU A 225 8.99 4.59 22.19
N VAL A 226 8.02 4.02 22.90
CA VAL A 226 7.87 2.56 23.03
C VAL A 226 7.60 1.92 21.66
N LEU A 227 6.69 2.50 20.86
CA LEU A 227 6.42 2.00 19.50
C LEU A 227 7.66 2.06 18.60
N MET A 228 8.36 3.18 18.60
CA MET A 228 9.52 3.39 17.73
C MET A 228 10.73 2.56 18.17
N ARG A 229 10.88 2.26 19.45
CA ARG A 229 11.97 1.44 19.98
C ARG A 229 11.97 0.04 19.37
N VAL A 230 10.80 -0.55 19.16
CA VAL A 230 10.67 -1.86 18.50
C VAL A 230 11.30 -1.86 17.11
N LEU A 231 11.17 -0.75 16.37
CA LEU A 231 11.73 -0.61 15.02
C LEU A 231 13.21 -0.17 15.06
N ALA A 232 13.62 0.56 16.09
CA ALA A 232 14.98 1.08 16.23
C ALA A 232 15.98 0.03 16.71
N ASP A 233 15.53 -0.93 17.53
CA ASP A 233 16.41 -1.86 18.26
C ASP A 233 16.50 -3.23 17.57
N CYS A 234 16.58 -3.23 16.23
CA CYS A 234 16.76 -4.46 15.46
C CYS A 234 18.11 -5.16 15.74
N ASP A 235 19.08 -4.43 16.31
CA ASP A 235 20.39 -4.99 16.69
C ASP A 235 20.30 -5.97 17.87
N SER A 236 19.27 -5.86 18.70
CA SER A 236 19.03 -6.68 19.88
C SER A 236 18.04 -7.81 19.65
N TRP A 237 17.56 -8.01 18.43
CA TRP A 237 16.61 -9.06 18.11
C TRP A 237 17.13 -10.45 18.48
N ASP A 238 16.25 -11.26 19.09
CA ASP A 238 16.60 -12.61 19.49
C ASP A 238 16.74 -13.54 18.27
N ASP A 239 17.94 -14.10 18.09
CA ASP A 239 18.20 -15.09 17.02
C ASP A 239 17.41 -16.39 17.18
N ARG A 240 16.90 -16.67 18.38
CA ARG A 240 16.12 -17.88 18.67
C ARG A 240 14.69 -17.80 18.17
N ASN A 241 14.10 -16.59 18.11
CA ASN A 241 12.69 -16.37 17.74
C ASN A 241 12.54 -15.28 16.66
N PRO A 242 13.09 -15.48 15.45
CA PRO A 242 13.05 -14.48 14.39
C PRO A 242 11.62 -14.16 13.91
N GLU A 243 10.71 -15.14 13.99
CA GLU A 243 9.31 -14.96 13.57
C GLU A 243 8.54 -14.06 14.54
N GLU A 244 8.77 -14.17 15.83
CA GLU A 244 8.14 -13.31 16.84
C GLU A 244 8.60 -11.87 16.72
N GLU A 245 9.89 -11.64 16.47
CA GLU A 245 10.44 -10.31 16.29
C GLU A 245 9.88 -9.66 15.02
N SER A 246 9.81 -10.41 13.91
CA SER A 246 9.19 -9.92 12.68
C SER A 246 7.71 -9.60 12.85
N ARG A 247 6.97 -10.44 13.57
CA ARG A 247 5.56 -10.22 13.90
C ARG A 247 5.37 -8.99 14.77
N LYS A 248 6.20 -8.78 15.76
CA LYS A 248 6.16 -7.58 16.63
C LYS A 248 6.39 -6.31 15.82
N ALA A 249 7.35 -6.31 14.91
CA ALA A 249 7.59 -5.20 14.00
C ALA A 249 6.38 -4.93 13.10
N GLU A 250 5.78 -5.97 12.52
CA GLU A 250 4.58 -5.86 11.69
C GLU A 250 3.40 -5.26 12.46
N LEU A 251 3.14 -5.74 13.68
CA LEU A 251 2.08 -5.22 14.53
C LEU A 251 2.30 -3.75 14.91
N THR A 252 3.55 -3.38 15.20
CA THR A 252 3.92 -1.99 15.49
C THR A 252 3.64 -1.09 14.29
N LEU A 253 4.01 -1.51 13.08
CA LEU A 253 3.72 -0.78 11.85
C LEU A 253 2.22 -0.66 11.57
N LYS A 254 1.44 -1.70 11.85
CA LYS A 254 -0.03 -1.64 11.78
C LYS A 254 -0.61 -0.64 12.78
N CYS A 255 -0.09 -0.59 14.01
CA CYS A 255 -0.49 0.40 15.01
C CYS A 255 -0.21 1.84 14.54
N LEU A 256 0.97 2.11 14.00
CA LEU A 256 1.31 3.42 13.43
C LEU A 256 0.38 3.81 12.28
N THR A 257 0.06 2.86 11.40
CA THR A 257 -0.89 3.08 10.30
C THR A 257 -2.28 3.46 10.82
N GLU A 258 -2.77 2.77 11.84
CA GLU A 258 -4.06 3.12 12.47
C GLU A 258 -4.03 4.51 13.11
N VAL A 259 -2.95 4.87 13.81
CA VAL A 259 -2.79 6.22 14.37
C VAL A 259 -2.88 7.28 13.28
N VAL A 260 -2.13 7.11 12.20
CA VAL A 260 -2.12 8.05 11.07
C VAL A 260 -3.51 8.15 10.43
N HIS A 261 -4.17 7.04 10.15
CA HIS A 261 -5.50 7.02 9.54
C HIS A 261 -6.55 7.73 10.40
N ILE A 262 -6.55 7.49 11.71
CA ILE A 262 -7.51 8.12 12.60
C ILE A 262 -7.24 9.61 12.80
N LEU A 263 -5.99 10.03 12.86
CA LEU A 263 -5.62 11.45 12.96
C LEU A 263 -6.06 12.24 11.72
N LEU A 264 -5.95 11.64 10.53
CA LEU A 264 -6.37 12.28 9.28
C LEU A 264 -7.88 12.49 9.15
N THR A 265 -8.71 11.71 9.86
CA THR A 265 -10.18 11.89 9.82
C THR A 265 -10.64 13.20 10.45
N SER A 266 -9.75 13.96 11.04
CA SER A 266 -10.01 15.27 11.63
C SER A 266 -9.49 16.41 10.76
N SER A 267 -10.32 17.43 10.60
CA SER A 267 -9.98 18.67 9.88
C SER A 267 -9.12 19.68 10.67
N SER A 268 -8.59 19.31 11.83
CA SER A 268 -7.78 20.19 12.67
C SER A 268 -6.35 20.29 12.19
N ASP A 269 -5.84 21.49 11.96
CA ASP A 269 -4.45 21.76 11.57
C ASP A 269 -3.43 21.16 12.56
N GLN A 270 -3.77 21.14 13.85
CA GLN A 270 -2.90 20.56 14.88
C GLN A 270 -2.62 19.06 14.61
N ARG A 271 -3.56 18.32 14.07
CA ARG A 271 -3.40 16.88 13.80
C ARG A 271 -2.56 16.60 12.57
N GLN A 272 -2.53 17.52 11.62
CA GLN A 272 -1.58 17.45 10.51
C GLN A 272 -0.15 17.62 11.00
N VAL A 273 0.08 18.50 11.97
CA VAL A 273 1.39 18.69 12.60
C VAL A 273 1.83 17.42 13.34
N GLU A 274 0.93 16.80 14.10
CA GLU A 274 1.21 15.53 14.79
C GLU A 274 1.53 14.40 13.83
N THR A 275 0.75 14.26 12.76
CA THR A 275 1.03 13.27 11.69
C THR A 275 2.37 13.55 11.01
N SER A 276 2.68 14.80 10.73
CA SER A 276 3.97 15.21 10.17
C SER A 276 5.14 14.82 11.08
N THR A 277 5.00 15.05 12.38
CA THR A 277 6.03 14.68 13.38
C THR A 277 6.25 13.17 13.44
N ILE A 278 5.19 12.38 13.39
CA ILE A 278 5.27 10.90 13.33
C ILE A 278 6.03 10.48 12.08
N LEU A 279 5.68 11.02 10.92
CA LEU A 279 6.31 10.68 9.64
C LEU A 279 7.78 11.11 9.57
N GLU A 280 8.13 12.28 10.10
CA GLU A 280 9.53 12.71 10.19
C GLU A 280 10.37 11.73 11.01
N ASN A 281 9.87 11.30 12.16
CA ASN A 281 10.54 10.29 12.98
C ASN A 281 10.62 8.93 12.28
N TYR A 282 9.57 8.56 11.56
CA TYR A 282 9.53 7.33 10.77
C TYR A 282 10.60 7.32 9.67
N PHE A 283 10.75 8.40 8.92
CA PHE A 283 11.78 8.52 7.88
C PHE A 283 13.18 8.61 8.44
N LYS A 284 13.37 9.27 9.58
CA LYS A 284 14.67 9.27 10.28
C LYS A 284 15.07 7.85 10.67
N LEU A 285 14.13 7.07 11.17
CA LEU A 285 14.35 5.69 11.55
C LEU A 285 14.64 4.80 10.34
N LEU A 286 13.89 4.98 9.25
CA LEU A 286 14.09 4.26 7.99
C LEU A 286 15.51 4.47 7.42
N ASN A 287 16.06 5.68 7.57
CA ASN A 287 17.40 6.06 7.12
C ASN A 287 18.48 5.99 8.21
N SER A 288 18.19 5.39 9.37
CA SER A 288 19.19 5.27 10.42
C SER A 288 20.37 4.43 9.93
N ASP A 289 21.57 4.98 10.14
CA ASP A 289 22.81 4.32 9.74
C ASP A 289 23.27 3.37 10.83
N HIS A 290 22.77 2.15 10.78
CA HIS A 290 23.21 1.08 11.68
C HIS A 290 24.49 0.40 11.21
N SER A 291 25.01 0.75 10.02
CA SER A 291 26.18 0.10 9.43
C SER A 291 27.52 0.64 9.94
N ALA A 292 27.54 1.87 10.49
CA ALA A 292 28.76 2.63 10.71
C ALA A 292 29.62 2.16 11.91
N LEU A 293 29.07 1.40 12.85
CA LEU A 293 29.82 0.94 14.03
C LEU A 293 29.59 -0.56 14.29
N PRO A 294 30.65 -1.33 14.52
CA PRO A 294 30.52 -2.71 14.97
C PRO A 294 29.87 -2.74 16.35
N ASN A 295 28.60 -3.10 16.41
CA ASN A 295 27.91 -3.29 17.67
C ASN A 295 28.06 -4.76 18.12
N PRO A 296 28.70 -5.05 19.26
CA PRO A 296 28.88 -6.41 19.76
C PRO A 296 27.56 -7.11 20.12
N LYS A 297 26.45 -6.38 20.19
CA LYS A 297 25.11 -6.91 20.47
C LYS A 297 24.35 -7.33 19.21
N ARG A 298 24.90 -7.09 18.01
CA ARG A 298 24.23 -7.44 16.75
C ARG A 298 24.02 -8.95 16.66
N CYS A 299 22.84 -9.36 16.29
CA CYS A 299 22.53 -10.76 15.99
C CYS A 299 23.29 -11.22 14.74
N ARG A 300 23.45 -12.53 14.55
CA ARG A 300 24.21 -13.09 13.40
C ARG A 300 23.62 -12.72 12.04
N GLN A 301 22.32 -12.45 11.98
CA GLN A 301 21.58 -12.14 10.76
C GLN A 301 21.01 -10.73 10.77
N TRP A 302 21.63 -9.81 11.53
CA TRP A 302 21.12 -8.47 11.70
C TRP A 302 20.91 -7.73 10.36
N GLU A 303 21.83 -7.90 9.41
CA GLU A 303 21.78 -7.25 8.10
C GLU A 303 20.54 -7.67 7.32
N SER A 304 20.27 -8.97 7.20
CA SER A 304 19.08 -9.48 6.54
C SER A 304 17.80 -9.04 7.24
N ARG A 305 17.79 -9.00 8.56
CA ARG A 305 16.65 -8.56 9.36
C ARG A 305 16.42 -7.06 9.24
N PHE A 306 17.49 -6.28 9.23
CA PHE A 306 17.41 -4.83 9.04
C PHE A 306 16.83 -4.50 7.67
N ILE A 307 17.28 -5.14 6.60
CA ILE A 307 16.72 -4.98 5.26
C ILE A 307 15.27 -5.43 5.21
N ALA A 308 14.92 -6.57 5.83
CA ALA A 308 13.55 -7.03 5.92
C ALA A 308 12.65 -6.03 6.65
N LEU A 309 13.13 -5.41 7.73
CA LEU A 309 12.42 -4.34 8.44
C LEU A 309 12.24 -3.09 7.56
N GLN A 310 13.27 -2.68 6.84
CA GLN A 310 13.18 -1.55 5.91
C GLN A 310 12.14 -1.81 4.83
N ILE A 311 12.09 -3.03 4.27
CA ILE A 311 11.08 -3.43 3.30
C ILE A 311 9.67 -3.38 3.91
N GLN A 312 9.49 -3.87 5.13
CA GLN A 312 8.22 -3.78 5.85
C GLN A 312 7.80 -2.31 6.06
N MET A 313 8.74 -1.45 6.44
CA MET A 313 8.48 -0.01 6.60
C MET A 313 8.09 0.66 5.29
N LEU A 314 8.72 0.32 4.18
CA LEU A 314 8.37 0.81 2.85
C LEU A 314 6.97 0.35 2.42
N ASN A 315 6.64 -0.92 2.63
CA ASN A 315 5.31 -1.47 2.34
C ASN A 315 4.24 -0.82 3.21
N THR A 316 4.57 -0.44 4.44
CA THR A 316 3.68 0.28 5.34
C THR A 316 3.34 1.68 4.84
N ILE A 317 4.25 2.36 4.13
CA ILE A 317 3.96 3.64 3.46
C ILE A 317 2.79 3.46 2.47
N THR A 318 2.81 2.40 1.69
CA THR A 318 1.73 2.07 0.76
C THR A 318 0.41 1.80 1.50
N ALA A 319 0.46 1.07 2.61
CA ALA A 319 -0.70 0.80 3.44
C ALA A 319 -1.26 2.07 4.11
N MET A 320 -0.41 2.98 4.57
CA MET A 320 -0.84 4.28 5.11
C MET A 320 -1.57 5.12 4.06
N LEU A 321 -1.10 5.10 2.81
CA LEU A 321 -1.70 5.85 1.70
C LEU A 321 -2.99 5.22 1.17
N ASP A 322 -3.32 3.99 1.56
CA ASP A 322 -4.60 3.35 1.24
C ASP A 322 -5.70 3.81 2.20
N CYS A 323 -6.09 5.08 2.07
CA CYS A 323 -7.13 5.73 2.88
C CYS A 323 -7.97 6.69 2.04
N THR A 324 -9.12 7.10 2.59
CA THR A 324 -10.03 8.06 1.93
C THR A 324 -9.42 9.45 1.77
N ASP A 325 -8.62 9.87 2.76
CA ASP A 325 -7.96 11.18 2.80
C ASP A 325 -6.55 11.16 2.20
N ARG A 326 -6.32 10.26 1.24
CA ARG A 326 -5.06 10.10 0.53
C ARG A 326 -4.43 11.43 0.07
N PRO A 327 -5.16 12.39 -0.55
CA PRO A 327 -4.55 13.65 -1.00
C PRO A 327 -3.93 14.47 0.14
N VAL A 328 -4.57 14.48 1.31
CA VAL A 328 -4.05 15.17 2.51
C VAL A 328 -2.78 14.47 2.99
N LEU A 329 -2.80 13.16 3.08
CA LEU A 329 -1.63 12.38 3.50
C LEU A 329 -0.48 12.51 2.51
N GLN A 330 -0.74 12.52 1.20
CA GLN A 330 0.27 12.77 0.17
C GLN A 330 0.94 14.14 0.38
N ALA A 331 0.16 15.19 0.66
CA ALA A 331 0.70 16.51 0.94
C ALA A 331 1.60 16.51 2.19
N ILE A 332 1.21 15.81 3.26
CA ILE A 332 2.03 15.66 4.46
C ILE A 332 3.33 14.90 4.16
N PHE A 333 3.28 13.83 3.38
CA PHE A 333 4.48 13.11 2.93
C PHE A 333 5.44 14.01 2.14
N LEU A 334 4.92 14.82 1.23
CA LEU A 334 5.73 15.76 0.46
C LEU A 334 6.40 16.82 1.35
N ASN A 335 5.66 17.35 2.33
CA ASN A 335 6.19 18.31 3.29
C ASN A 335 7.25 17.70 4.23
N SER A 336 7.19 16.42 4.47
CA SER A 336 8.18 15.65 5.26
C SER A 336 9.38 15.18 4.42
N ASN A 337 9.55 15.68 3.20
CA ASN A 337 10.65 15.32 2.29
C ASN A 337 10.77 13.81 2.03
N CYS A 338 9.64 13.14 1.85
CA CYS A 338 9.62 11.68 1.69
C CYS A 338 10.46 11.18 0.49
N PHE A 339 10.46 11.92 -0.62
CA PHE A 339 11.23 11.54 -1.81
C PHE A 339 12.74 11.54 -1.55
N GLU A 340 13.23 12.58 -0.89
CA GLU A 340 14.63 12.69 -0.52
C GLU A 340 15.06 11.57 0.43
N HIS A 341 14.21 11.21 1.38
CA HIS A 341 14.45 10.09 2.29
C HIS A 341 14.48 8.74 1.59
N LEU A 342 13.55 8.49 0.66
CA LEU A 342 13.49 7.24 -0.09
C LEU A 342 14.68 7.07 -1.04
N ILE A 343 15.10 8.14 -1.70
CA ILE A 343 16.29 8.11 -2.56
C ILE A 343 17.58 7.92 -1.74
N ARG A 344 17.68 8.60 -0.60
CA ARG A 344 18.82 8.41 0.32
C ARG A 344 18.92 6.97 0.81
N LEU A 345 17.79 6.32 1.08
CA LEU A 345 17.77 4.92 1.45
C LEU A 345 18.43 4.04 0.38
N LEU A 346 18.09 4.24 -0.89
CA LEU A 346 18.71 3.52 -2.00
C LEU A 346 20.21 3.81 -2.17
N GLN A 347 20.62 5.04 -1.90
CA GLN A 347 22.04 5.42 -1.97
C GLN A 347 22.85 4.76 -0.83
N ASN A 348 22.28 4.69 0.36
CA ASN A 348 22.95 4.16 1.55
C ASN A 348 23.00 2.63 1.56
N CYS A 349 22.04 1.95 0.93
CA CYS A 349 21.96 0.49 0.93
C CYS A 349 23.07 -0.23 0.14
N LYS A 350 23.91 0.50 -0.60
CA LYS A 350 25.06 -0.06 -1.34
C LYS A 350 26.09 -0.78 -0.47
N VAL A 351 26.07 -0.49 0.83
CA VAL A 351 26.95 -1.14 1.81
C VAL A 351 26.56 -2.61 2.01
N PHE A 352 25.31 -2.96 1.78
CA PHE A 352 24.79 -4.32 1.90
C PHE A 352 25.00 -5.11 0.61
N GLN A 353 25.53 -6.33 0.71
CA GLN A 353 25.86 -7.14 -0.46
C GLN A 353 24.69 -8.03 -0.93
N GLY A 354 23.60 -8.10 -0.17
CA GLY A 354 22.44 -8.93 -0.47
C GLY A 354 21.13 -8.16 -0.49
N HIS A 355 20.11 -8.67 -1.19
CA HIS A 355 18.74 -8.16 -1.16
C HIS A 355 18.53 -6.70 -1.64
N LEU A 356 19.51 -6.10 -2.32
CA LEU A 356 19.41 -4.73 -2.85
C LEU A 356 18.24 -4.56 -3.81
N ASP A 357 18.00 -5.57 -4.62
CA ASP A 357 16.92 -5.55 -5.60
C ASP A 357 15.53 -5.48 -4.93
N SER A 358 15.28 -6.32 -3.93
CA SER A 358 14.02 -6.32 -3.18
C SER A 358 13.78 -4.97 -2.48
N LEU A 359 14.82 -4.35 -1.96
CA LEU A 359 14.74 -3.03 -1.37
C LEU A 359 14.44 -1.95 -2.42
N ALA A 360 15.07 -2.03 -3.60
CA ALA A 360 14.80 -1.13 -4.72
C ALA A 360 13.35 -1.27 -5.21
N VAL A 361 12.86 -2.50 -5.37
CA VAL A 361 11.45 -2.79 -5.73
C VAL A 361 10.49 -2.14 -4.74
N SER A 362 10.68 -2.37 -3.45
CA SER A 362 9.82 -1.80 -2.41
C SER A 362 9.89 -0.27 -2.36
N THR A 363 11.05 0.31 -2.63
CA THR A 363 11.21 1.77 -2.71
C THR A 363 10.45 2.35 -3.90
N ILE A 364 10.54 1.72 -5.07
CA ILE A 364 9.78 2.16 -6.25
C ILE A 364 8.28 2.04 -6.02
N GLN A 365 7.82 0.97 -5.35
CA GLN A 365 6.41 0.82 -4.95
C GLN A 365 5.96 1.95 -4.02
N ALA A 366 6.78 2.31 -3.03
CA ALA A 366 6.48 3.42 -2.12
C ALA A 366 6.41 4.77 -2.87
N LEU A 367 7.36 5.04 -3.76
CA LEU A 367 7.34 6.24 -4.62
C LEU A 367 6.08 6.28 -5.49
N THR A 368 5.72 5.17 -6.09
CA THR A 368 4.49 5.04 -6.90
C THR A 368 3.25 5.35 -6.08
N ALA A 369 3.17 4.82 -4.85
CA ALA A 369 2.05 5.05 -3.95
C ALA A 369 1.90 6.54 -3.56
N VAL A 370 3.02 7.22 -3.29
CA VAL A 370 3.02 8.67 -2.96
C VAL A 370 2.59 9.51 -4.16
N MET A 371 2.98 9.13 -5.38
CA MET A 371 2.64 9.86 -6.60
C MET A 371 1.27 9.50 -7.20
N HIS A 372 0.67 8.40 -6.76
CA HIS A 372 -0.55 7.85 -7.34
C HIS A 372 -1.70 8.86 -7.39
N LYS A 373 -2.24 9.10 -8.56
CA LYS A 373 -3.31 10.07 -8.85
C LYS A 373 -3.04 11.50 -8.34
N SER A 374 -1.78 11.86 -8.15
CA SER A 374 -1.38 13.20 -7.70
C SER A 374 -0.45 13.88 -8.71
N PRO A 375 -0.97 14.75 -9.58
CA PRO A 375 -0.14 15.51 -10.51
C PRO A 375 0.89 16.39 -9.78
N ALA A 376 0.51 16.96 -8.63
CA ALA A 376 1.40 17.78 -7.81
C ALA A 376 2.60 16.98 -7.29
N ALA A 377 2.36 15.75 -6.79
CA ALA A 377 3.45 14.89 -6.31
C ALA A 377 4.40 14.48 -7.44
N LYS A 378 3.88 14.20 -8.64
CA LYS A 378 4.68 13.88 -9.82
C LYS A 378 5.58 15.04 -10.23
N GLU A 379 5.05 16.27 -10.22
CA GLU A 379 5.82 17.45 -10.56
C GLU A 379 6.88 17.75 -9.48
N VAL A 380 6.54 17.65 -8.20
CA VAL A 380 7.50 17.78 -7.09
C VAL A 380 8.63 16.76 -7.21
N PHE A 381 8.33 15.51 -7.53
CA PHE A 381 9.36 14.49 -7.74
C PHE A 381 10.28 14.85 -8.91
N LYS A 382 9.71 15.26 -10.04
CA LYS A 382 10.45 15.64 -11.23
C LYS A 382 11.36 16.85 -10.99
N GLU A 383 10.89 17.87 -10.22
CA GLU A 383 11.65 19.08 -9.94
C GLU A 383 12.72 18.90 -8.87
N ARG A 384 12.41 18.20 -7.76
CA ARG A 384 13.31 18.06 -6.61
C ARG A 384 14.32 16.94 -6.77
N ILE A 385 13.91 15.80 -7.30
CA ILE A 385 14.75 14.61 -7.46
C ILE A 385 15.20 14.48 -8.91
N GLY A 386 14.23 14.42 -9.82
CA GLY A 386 14.43 14.17 -11.24
C GLY A 386 14.65 12.69 -11.57
N TYR A 387 14.14 12.30 -12.73
CA TYR A 387 14.24 10.90 -13.20
C TYR A 387 15.65 10.52 -13.64
N ALA A 388 16.47 11.49 -14.04
CA ALA A 388 17.89 11.24 -14.33
C ALA A 388 18.65 10.82 -13.07
N HIS A 389 18.36 11.44 -11.94
CA HIS A 389 19.00 11.11 -10.68
C HIS A 389 18.61 9.71 -10.19
N ILE A 390 17.31 9.38 -10.19
CA ILE A 390 16.87 8.03 -9.80
C ILE A 390 17.44 6.96 -10.74
N TYR A 391 17.57 7.25 -12.03
CA TYR A 391 18.19 6.35 -12.98
C TYR A 391 19.65 6.03 -12.59
N GLU A 392 20.46 7.04 -12.30
CA GLU A 392 21.85 6.87 -11.86
C GLU A 392 21.94 6.08 -10.53
N VAL A 393 21.02 6.35 -9.59
CA VAL A 393 20.96 5.62 -8.33
C VAL A 393 20.62 4.14 -8.57
N LEU A 394 19.60 3.83 -9.34
CA LEU A 394 19.19 2.46 -9.64
C LEU A 394 20.28 1.70 -10.43
N LYS A 395 20.88 2.36 -11.43
CA LYS A 395 21.99 1.81 -12.19
C LYS A 395 23.19 1.45 -11.31
N SER A 396 23.46 2.24 -10.30
CA SER A 396 24.57 2.01 -9.37
C SER A 396 24.37 0.82 -8.44
N LEU A 397 23.16 0.26 -8.37
CA LEU A 397 22.86 -0.96 -7.61
C LEU A 397 23.19 -2.25 -8.39
N GLY A 398 23.53 -2.14 -9.68
CA GLY A 398 23.83 -3.26 -10.56
C GLY A 398 22.76 -3.49 -11.63
N GLN A 399 22.75 -4.69 -12.21
CA GLN A 399 21.74 -5.06 -13.20
C GLN A 399 20.36 -5.19 -12.54
N PRO A 400 19.31 -4.58 -13.11
CA PRO A 400 17.98 -4.63 -12.53
C PRO A 400 17.37 -6.02 -12.68
N SER A 401 16.57 -6.42 -11.69
CA SER A 401 15.71 -7.58 -11.80
C SER A 401 14.51 -7.28 -12.72
N ARG A 402 13.84 -8.35 -13.11
CA ARG A 402 12.57 -8.23 -13.83
C ARG A 402 11.52 -7.51 -13.00
N GLU A 403 11.44 -7.83 -11.72
CA GLU A 403 10.49 -7.22 -10.77
C GLU A 403 10.67 -5.70 -10.67
N LEU A 404 11.92 -5.22 -10.60
CA LEU A 404 12.20 -3.78 -10.57
C LEU A 404 11.72 -3.07 -11.84
N LEU A 405 11.94 -3.69 -13.00
CA LEU A 405 11.49 -3.14 -14.27
C LEU A 405 9.97 -3.15 -14.38
N GLU A 406 9.31 -4.21 -13.90
CA GLU A 406 7.84 -4.29 -13.83
C GLU A 406 7.25 -3.21 -12.91
N GLU A 407 7.91 -2.89 -11.79
CA GLU A 407 7.46 -1.80 -10.91
C GLU A 407 7.60 -0.42 -11.56
N LEU A 408 8.61 -0.19 -12.37
CA LEU A 408 8.70 1.04 -13.17
C LEU A 408 7.58 1.12 -14.22
N MET A 409 7.20 -0.02 -14.81
CA MET A 409 6.04 -0.11 -15.71
C MET A 409 4.73 0.19 -14.95
N ASN A 410 4.55 -0.38 -13.76
CA ASN A 410 3.41 -0.12 -12.89
C ASN A 410 3.30 1.37 -12.51
N MET A 411 4.43 2.01 -12.24
CA MET A 411 4.50 3.44 -11.98
C MET A 411 4.00 4.27 -13.17
N ALA A 412 4.32 3.87 -14.39
CA ALA A 412 3.91 4.59 -15.60
C ALA A 412 2.39 4.54 -15.83
N VAL A 413 1.75 3.42 -15.52
CA VAL A 413 0.31 3.21 -15.74
C VAL A 413 -0.54 3.41 -14.48
N GLU A 414 0.09 3.59 -13.32
CA GLU A 414 -0.56 3.67 -12.00
C GLU A 414 -1.47 2.46 -11.70
N GLY A 415 -1.02 1.29 -12.07
CA GLY A 415 -1.73 0.03 -11.88
C GLY A 415 -0.90 -1.14 -12.36
N ASP A 416 -1.53 -2.28 -12.61
CA ASP A 416 -0.86 -3.46 -13.12
C ASP A 416 -0.47 -3.27 -14.59
N HIS A 417 0.83 -3.34 -14.89
CA HIS A 417 1.38 -3.21 -16.25
C HIS A 417 0.84 -4.27 -17.23
N MET A 418 0.33 -5.40 -16.74
CA MET A 418 -0.28 -6.44 -17.56
C MET A 418 -1.66 -6.06 -18.07
N ALA A 419 -2.37 -5.15 -17.41
CA ALA A 419 -3.70 -4.68 -17.77
C ALA A 419 -3.68 -3.61 -18.87
N VAL A 420 -2.90 -3.82 -19.92
CA VAL A 420 -2.62 -2.84 -21.01
C VAL A 420 -3.89 -2.31 -21.70
N GLY A 421 -4.94 -3.11 -21.78
CA GLY A 421 -6.20 -2.72 -22.44
C GLY A 421 -7.07 -1.75 -21.66
N MET A 422 -6.86 -1.61 -20.36
CA MET A 422 -7.71 -0.85 -19.45
C MET A 422 -7.06 0.43 -18.91
N LEU A 423 -5.74 0.51 -18.93
CA LEU A 423 -4.97 1.60 -18.36
C LEU A 423 -4.32 2.42 -19.47
N GLY A 424 -4.30 3.74 -19.30
CA GLY A 424 -3.53 4.65 -20.12
C GLY A 424 -2.19 4.99 -19.49
N ILE A 425 -1.42 5.87 -20.12
CA ILE A 425 -0.18 6.41 -19.55
C ILE A 425 -0.54 7.54 -18.59
N SER A 426 -0.30 7.31 -17.30
CA SER A 426 -0.50 8.31 -16.25
C SER A 426 0.77 9.10 -15.93
N ASN A 427 1.93 8.46 -16.09
CA ASN A 427 3.24 9.07 -15.91
C ASN A 427 4.18 8.59 -17.02
N VAL A 428 4.56 9.49 -17.92
CA VAL A 428 5.41 9.15 -19.06
C VAL A 428 6.90 9.02 -18.69
N GLN A 429 7.33 9.63 -17.62
CA GLN A 429 8.74 9.69 -17.23
C GLN A 429 9.39 8.33 -16.99
N PRO A 430 8.75 7.38 -16.29
CA PRO A 430 9.28 6.02 -16.16
C PRO A 430 9.50 5.31 -17.50
N LEU A 431 8.67 5.60 -18.50
CA LEU A 431 8.83 5.05 -19.86
C LEU A 431 10.12 5.55 -20.52
N LEU A 432 10.41 6.85 -20.38
CA LEU A 432 11.64 7.43 -20.89
C LEU A 432 12.87 6.84 -20.19
N LEU A 433 12.78 6.61 -18.89
CA LEU A 433 13.83 5.96 -18.12
C LEU A 433 14.07 4.52 -18.60
N LEU A 434 13.03 3.74 -18.83
CA LEU A 434 13.13 2.38 -19.36
C LEU A 434 13.78 2.35 -20.75
N ILE A 435 13.42 3.28 -21.64
CA ILE A 435 14.02 3.40 -22.96
C ILE A 435 15.52 3.70 -22.85
N GLN A 436 15.91 4.61 -21.99
CA GLN A 436 17.30 4.96 -21.74
C GLN A 436 18.11 3.77 -21.20
N TRP A 437 17.47 2.89 -20.42
CA TRP A 437 18.13 1.76 -19.79
C TRP A 437 18.34 0.56 -20.72
N LEU A 438 17.53 0.44 -21.77
CA LEU A 438 17.57 -0.72 -22.68
C LEU A 438 18.98 -1.11 -23.17
N PRO A 439 19.84 -0.19 -23.65
CA PRO A 439 21.17 -0.57 -24.15
C PRO A 439 22.11 -1.10 -23.08
N GLU A 440 21.84 -0.82 -21.82
CA GLU A 440 22.68 -1.18 -20.68
C GLU A 440 22.24 -2.49 -20.01
N LEU A 441 21.11 -3.05 -20.44
CA LEU A 441 20.63 -4.34 -19.95
C LEU A 441 21.43 -5.49 -20.58
N GLU A 442 22.05 -6.32 -19.76
CA GLU A 442 22.77 -7.51 -20.21
C GLU A 442 21.84 -8.61 -20.75
N SER A 443 20.62 -8.69 -20.17
CA SER A 443 19.63 -9.69 -20.57
C SER A 443 18.87 -9.28 -21.82
N HIS A 444 19.12 -9.95 -22.93
CA HIS A 444 18.38 -9.75 -24.18
C HIS A 444 16.88 -10.06 -24.05
N SER A 445 16.51 -11.01 -23.18
CA SER A 445 15.10 -11.33 -22.93
C SER A 445 14.37 -10.16 -22.26
N LEU A 446 15.02 -9.45 -21.34
CA LEU A 446 14.47 -8.26 -20.71
C LEU A 446 14.37 -7.09 -21.68
N GLN A 447 15.38 -6.90 -22.55
CA GLN A 447 15.30 -5.89 -23.61
C GLN A 447 14.07 -6.10 -24.50
N VAL A 448 13.83 -7.34 -24.94
CA VAL A 448 12.69 -7.68 -25.80
C VAL A 448 11.37 -7.53 -25.03
N PHE A 449 11.33 -7.95 -23.80
CA PHE A 449 10.15 -7.84 -22.93
C PHE A 449 9.73 -6.37 -22.77
N ILE A 450 10.66 -5.50 -22.39
CA ILE A 450 10.39 -4.06 -22.18
C ILE A 450 9.98 -3.40 -23.50
N SER A 451 10.74 -3.61 -24.57
CA SER A 451 10.47 -2.96 -25.85
C SER A 451 9.12 -3.37 -26.45
N ASN A 452 8.73 -4.63 -26.30
CA ASN A 452 7.41 -5.11 -26.72
C ASN A 452 6.28 -4.47 -25.90
N TRP A 453 6.46 -4.39 -24.57
CA TRP A 453 5.49 -3.73 -23.70
C TRP A 453 5.36 -2.24 -24.00
N LEU A 454 6.48 -1.52 -24.18
CA LEU A 454 6.50 -0.11 -24.57
C LEU A 454 5.72 0.12 -25.87
N ARG A 455 5.97 -0.73 -26.87
CA ARG A 455 5.24 -0.65 -28.16
C ARG A 455 3.73 -0.79 -27.95
N ARG A 456 3.30 -1.68 -27.07
CA ARG A 456 1.88 -1.91 -26.79
C ARG A 456 1.26 -0.73 -26.04
N ILE A 457 1.85 -0.29 -24.96
CA ILE A 457 1.25 0.76 -24.11
C ILE A 457 1.27 2.15 -24.75
N CYS A 458 2.35 2.51 -25.41
CA CYS A 458 2.47 3.83 -26.07
C CYS A 458 1.56 3.96 -27.30
N CYS A 459 1.19 2.85 -27.93
CA CYS A 459 0.39 2.83 -29.16
C CYS A 459 -1.10 2.49 -28.93
N ILE A 460 -1.52 2.26 -27.68
CA ILE A 460 -2.85 1.77 -27.35
C ILE A 460 -3.98 2.68 -27.86
N ASN A 461 -3.79 3.98 -27.79
CA ASN A 461 -4.74 4.97 -28.26
C ASN A 461 -4.01 6.26 -28.71
N ARG A 462 -4.78 7.19 -29.28
CA ARG A 462 -4.26 8.49 -29.75
C ARG A 462 -3.69 9.32 -28.59
N GLN A 463 -4.37 9.33 -27.44
CA GLN A 463 -3.96 10.10 -26.28
C GLN A 463 -2.59 9.63 -25.76
N SER A 464 -2.38 8.31 -25.65
CA SER A 464 -1.09 7.75 -25.23
C SER A 464 0.03 8.13 -26.20
N ARG A 465 -0.22 8.05 -27.52
CA ARG A 465 0.78 8.49 -28.53
C ARG A 465 1.09 9.98 -28.39
N ALA A 466 0.07 10.84 -28.22
CA ALA A 466 0.27 12.27 -28.04
C ALA A 466 1.07 12.58 -26.78
N THR A 467 0.80 11.90 -25.67
CA THR A 467 1.56 12.03 -24.42
C THR A 467 3.02 11.67 -24.60
N CYS A 468 3.31 10.58 -25.32
CA CYS A 468 4.67 10.16 -25.61
C CYS A 468 5.43 11.14 -26.51
N VAL A 469 4.76 11.63 -27.59
CA VAL A 469 5.36 12.61 -28.50
C VAL A 469 5.65 13.93 -27.77
N ASN A 470 4.70 14.43 -26.96
CA ASN A 470 4.89 15.64 -26.19
C ASN A 470 6.01 15.55 -25.14
N ALA A 471 6.32 14.34 -24.70
CA ALA A 471 7.42 14.05 -23.78
C ALA A 471 8.78 13.82 -24.50
N ASN A 472 8.89 14.13 -25.80
CA ASN A 472 10.09 13.92 -26.61
C ASN A 472 10.56 12.45 -26.67
N MET A 473 9.64 11.50 -26.58
CA MET A 473 9.98 10.08 -26.66
C MET A 473 10.61 9.69 -28.00
N VAL A 474 10.24 10.35 -29.10
CA VAL A 474 10.80 10.10 -30.43
C VAL A 474 12.31 10.26 -30.44
N ILE A 475 12.80 11.39 -29.92
CA ILE A 475 14.25 11.67 -29.82
C ILE A 475 14.94 10.63 -28.94
N ARG A 476 14.33 10.31 -27.80
CA ARG A 476 14.89 9.31 -26.85
C ARG A 476 15.03 7.94 -27.47
N VAL A 477 14.06 7.50 -28.24
CA VAL A 477 14.14 6.20 -28.93
C VAL A 477 15.23 6.22 -30.01
N ILE A 478 15.38 7.33 -30.75
CA ILE A 478 16.46 7.47 -31.76
C ILE A 478 17.83 7.45 -31.08
N GLU A 479 18.00 8.15 -29.97
CA GLU A 479 19.25 8.12 -29.18
C GLU A 479 19.58 6.72 -28.68
N THR A 480 18.59 5.96 -28.22
CA THR A 480 18.76 4.56 -27.79
C THR A 480 19.18 3.66 -28.96
N LEU A 481 18.60 3.85 -30.11
CA LEU A 481 18.96 3.08 -31.34
C LEU A 481 20.38 3.36 -31.85
N ASN A 482 20.97 4.50 -31.49
CA ASN A 482 22.38 4.77 -31.79
C ASN A 482 23.33 3.74 -31.14
N SER A 483 22.93 3.12 -30.06
CA SER A 483 23.67 2.06 -29.38
C SER A 483 23.39 0.67 -29.98
N HIS A 484 23.40 0.55 -31.30
CA HIS A 484 22.96 -0.64 -32.03
C HIS A 484 23.69 -1.92 -31.64
N SER A 485 24.96 -1.83 -31.24
CA SER A 485 25.77 -3.00 -30.84
C SER A 485 25.32 -3.60 -29.49
N ALA A 486 24.65 -2.81 -28.65
CA ALA A 486 24.18 -3.22 -27.33
C ALA A 486 22.71 -3.71 -27.32
N LEU A 487 21.99 -3.53 -28.44
CA LEU A 487 20.58 -3.90 -28.54
C LEU A 487 20.39 -5.22 -29.28
N HIS A 488 19.54 -6.08 -28.73
CA HIS A 488 19.07 -7.26 -29.45
C HIS A 488 18.22 -6.85 -30.67
N SER A 489 18.31 -7.59 -31.76
CA SER A 489 17.64 -7.26 -33.04
C SER A 489 16.12 -7.08 -32.87
N SER A 490 15.46 -7.99 -32.15
CA SER A 490 14.01 -7.90 -31.89
C SER A 490 13.64 -6.70 -31.01
N CYS A 491 14.52 -6.28 -30.11
CA CYS A 491 14.33 -5.06 -29.32
C CYS A 491 14.39 -3.82 -30.24
N ALA A 492 15.39 -3.74 -31.09
CA ALA A 492 15.52 -2.66 -32.07
C ALA A 492 14.32 -2.59 -33.02
N GLU A 493 13.84 -3.73 -33.53
CA GLU A 493 12.63 -3.80 -34.34
C GLU A 493 11.39 -3.27 -33.62
N ASN A 494 11.20 -3.62 -32.36
CA ASN A 494 10.10 -3.10 -31.54
C ASN A 494 10.20 -1.56 -31.37
N LEU A 495 11.40 -1.04 -31.13
CA LEU A 495 11.63 0.40 -31.00
C LEU A 495 11.40 1.14 -32.33
N ILE A 496 11.82 0.58 -33.45
CA ILE A 496 11.57 1.16 -34.77
C ILE A 496 10.06 1.13 -35.10
N ALA A 497 9.36 0.06 -34.76
CA ALA A 497 7.91 -0.01 -34.91
C ALA A 497 7.19 1.02 -34.02
N LEU A 498 7.68 1.24 -32.80
CA LEU A 498 7.21 2.31 -31.90
C LEU A 498 7.42 3.69 -32.54
N LEU A 499 8.61 3.97 -33.07
CA LEU A 499 8.89 5.21 -33.80
C LEU A 499 7.94 5.43 -34.96
N GLY A 500 7.66 4.41 -35.76
CA GLY A 500 6.69 4.49 -36.87
C GLY A 500 5.30 4.86 -36.40
N SER A 501 4.89 4.36 -35.24
CA SER A 501 3.57 4.68 -34.64
C SER A 501 3.52 6.08 -34.06
N LEU A 502 4.57 6.52 -33.36
CA LEU A 502 4.66 7.87 -32.79
C LEU A 502 4.84 8.92 -33.89
N GLY A 503 5.73 8.66 -34.86
CA GLY A 503 6.00 9.55 -35.98
C GLY A 503 4.80 9.74 -36.90
N SER A 504 3.93 8.74 -37.03
CA SER A 504 2.65 8.89 -37.73
C SER A 504 1.67 9.83 -37.02
N GLN A 505 1.87 10.08 -35.73
CA GLN A 505 1.08 11.07 -34.97
C GLN A 505 1.65 12.49 -35.19
N SER A 506 2.96 12.64 -34.97
CA SER A 506 3.70 13.88 -35.19
C SER A 506 5.20 13.57 -35.17
N MET A 507 5.92 14.06 -36.14
CA MET A 507 7.39 14.00 -36.20
C MET A 507 7.90 15.29 -36.84
N SER A 508 8.83 15.95 -36.17
CA SER A 508 9.47 17.15 -36.71
C SER A 508 10.47 16.81 -37.82
N SER A 509 10.81 17.80 -38.64
CA SER A 509 11.84 17.64 -39.69
C SER A 509 13.22 17.32 -39.09
N GLU A 510 13.51 17.83 -37.89
CA GLU A 510 14.75 17.56 -37.22
C GLU A 510 14.85 16.12 -36.70
N GLU A 511 13.77 15.61 -36.11
CA GLU A 511 13.65 14.21 -35.66
C GLU A 511 13.77 13.25 -36.84
N LEU A 512 13.15 13.55 -37.98
CA LEU A 512 13.29 12.77 -39.18
C LEU A 512 14.74 12.79 -39.70
N LEU A 513 15.38 13.96 -39.66
CA LEU A 513 16.80 14.08 -40.07
C LEU A 513 17.70 13.26 -39.15
N GLN A 514 17.46 13.27 -37.84
CA GLN A 514 18.22 12.43 -36.89
C GLN A 514 17.99 10.94 -37.17
N LEU A 515 16.75 10.53 -37.45
CA LEU A 515 16.44 9.15 -37.81
C LEU A 515 17.18 8.70 -39.09
N ILE A 516 17.30 9.58 -40.09
CA ILE A 516 18.06 9.27 -41.31
C ILE A 516 19.57 9.26 -41.00
N ARG A 517 20.07 10.15 -40.17
CA ARG A 517 21.47 10.18 -39.74
C ARG A 517 21.87 8.90 -39.00
N LEU A 518 20.96 8.27 -38.27
CA LEU A 518 21.16 6.98 -37.63
C LEU A 518 21.62 5.89 -38.61
N LEU A 519 21.23 5.99 -39.88
CA LEU A 519 21.55 5.00 -40.90
C LEU A 519 22.96 5.18 -41.52
N ARG A 520 23.72 6.18 -41.10
CA ARG A 520 25.10 6.37 -41.54
C ARG A 520 25.97 5.24 -40.99
N THR A 521 26.80 4.71 -41.86
CA THR A 521 27.84 3.72 -41.53
C THR A 521 29.21 4.32 -41.73
N GLU A 522 30.17 3.95 -40.91
CA GLU A 522 31.57 4.32 -41.08
C GLU A 522 32.24 3.49 -42.17
N GLU A 523 31.71 2.29 -42.44
CA GLU A 523 32.19 1.39 -43.48
C GLU A 523 31.35 1.57 -44.76
N PRO A 524 31.92 2.07 -45.85
CA PRO A 524 31.18 2.39 -47.09
C PRO A 524 30.56 1.17 -47.78
N ASP A 525 31.08 -0.02 -47.51
CA ASP A 525 30.63 -1.27 -48.17
C ASP A 525 29.58 -2.05 -47.40
N ARG A 526 29.17 -1.58 -46.25
CA ARG A 526 28.23 -2.29 -45.38
C ARG A 526 27.01 -1.44 -45.04
N ALA A 527 25.85 -1.94 -45.41
CA ALA A 527 24.59 -1.27 -45.06
C ALA A 527 24.32 -1.37 -43.56
N HIS A 528 23.84 -0.28 -42.97
CA HIS A 528 23.40 -0.29 -41.55
C HIS A 528 22.29 -1.32 -41.33
N PRO A 529 22.32 -2.10 -40.25
CA PRO A 529 21.33 -3.16 -40.01
C PRO A 529 19.89 -2.66 -39.92
N TYR A 530 19.69 -1.40 -39.60
CA TYR A 530 18.36 -0.80 -39.47
C TYR A 530 17.80 -0.15 -40.75
N VAL A 531 18.52 -0.17 -41.86
CA VAL A 531 18.07 0.46 -43.13
C VAL A 531 16.70 -0.06 -43.55
N VAL A 532 16.53 -1.37 -43.61
CA VAL A 532 15.25 -1.96 -44.06
C VAL A 532 14.09 -1.67 -43.08
N PRO A 533 14.19 -1.92 -41.77
CA PRO A 533 13.11 -1.64 -40.86
C PRO A 533 12.79 -0.14 -40.74
N VAL A 534 13.78 0.75 -40.75
CA VAL A 534 13.55 2.21 -40.71
C VAL A 534 12.87 2.69 -41.99
N MET A 535 13.33 2.25 -43.18
CA MET A 535 12.69 2.64 -44.45
C MET A 535 11.24 2.14 -44.53
N ARG A 536 10.95 0.93 -44.05
CA ARG A 536 9.57 0.42 -43.95
C ARG A 536 8.73 1.29 -43.01
N SER A 537 9.31 1.72 -41.92
CA SER A 537 8.64 2.58 -40.94
C SER A 537 8.32 3.95 -41.53
N ILE A 538 9.28 4.59 -42.23
CA ILE A 538 9.07 5.86 -42.93
C ILE A 538 7.98 5.75 -43.99
N LEU A 539 8.01 4.69 -44.81
CA LEU A 539 6.97 4.42 -45.81
C LEU A 539 5.59 4.24 -45.17
N ALA A 540 5.52 3.54 -44.03
CA ALA A 540 4.26 3.37 -43.28
C ALA A 540 3.74 4.70 -42.73
N MET A 541 4.61 5.56 -42.20
CA MET A 541 4.25 6.92 -41.77
C MET A 541 3.71 7.76 -42.93
N ALA A 542 4.41 7.76 -44.07
CA ALA A 542 4.00 8.49 -45.26
C ALA A 542 2.65 8.02 -45.82
N ARG A 543 2.40 6.71 -45.81
CA ARG A 543 1.10 6.14 -46.21
C ARG A 543 -0.03 6.52 -45.27
N LYS A 544 0.18 6.56 -43.94
CA LYS A 544 -0.81 6.98 -42.97
C LYS A 544 -1.14 8.46 -43.07
N GLN A 545 -0.15 9.30 -43.38
CA GLN A 545 -0.39 10.74 -43.64
C GLN A 545 -1.11 10.98 -44.97
N GLY A 546 -0.85 10.16 -45.98
CA GLY A 546 -1.53 10.24 -47.28
C GLY A 546 -3.00 9.80 -47.25
N MET A 547 -3.34 8.92 -46.34
CA MET A 547 -4.73 8.61 -46.02
C MET A 547 -5.12 9.47 -44.80
N ALA A 548 -5.56 10.69 -45.03
CA ALA A 548 -6.11 11.58 -44.03
C ALA A 548 -7.39 10.97 -43.41
N SER A 549 -7.26 9.85 -42.72
CA SER A 549 -8.35 9.30 -41.93
C SER A 549 -8.41 10.06 -40.62
N ALA A 550 -9.38 10.93 -40.51
CA ALA A 550 -9.78 11.45 -39.22
C ALA A 550 -10.05 10.26 -38.30
N LEU A 551 -9.35 10.18 -37.17
CA LEU A 551 -9.54 9.12 -36.17
C LEU A 551 -10.92 9.21 -35.50
N GLN A 552 -11.50 10.38 -35.53
CA GLN A 552 -12.89 10.64 -35.16
C GLN A 552 -13.51 11.56 -36.21
N TYR A 553 -14.72 11.24 -36.63
CA TYR A 553 -15.52 12.09 -37.51
C TYR A 553 -16.94 12.23 -36.95
N PHE A 554 -17.52 13.38 -37.18
CA PHE A 554 -18.91 13.61 -36.85
C PHE A 554 -19.76 13.14 -38.02
N ASN A 555 -20.58 12.14 -37.81
CA ASN A 555 -21.50 11.67 -38.84
C ASN A 555 -22.72 12.59 -38.92
N LEU A 556 -22.72 13.46 -39.90
CA LEU A 556 -23.78 14.44 -40.16
C LEU A 556 -24.88 13.90 -41.08
N LYS A 557 -25.02 12.57 -41.21
CA LYS A 557 -25.99 11.94 -42.12
C LYS A 557 -27.45 12.21 -41.72
N HIS A 558 -27.75 12.33 -40.44
CA HIS A 558 -29.11 12.56 -39.96
C HIS A 558 -29.62 13.95 -40.24
N SER A 559 -30.95 14.11 -40.40
CA SER A 559 -31.56 15.36 -40.84
C SER A 559 -31.34 16.57 -39.94
N MET A 560 -31.10 16.33 -38.65
CA MET A 560 -30.87 17.40 -37.65
C MET A 560 -29.47 17.28 -37.03
N ALA A 561 -28.55 16.57 -37.68
CA ALA A 561 -27.21 16.43 -37.15
C ALA A 561 -26.45 17.76 -37.19
N GLY A 562 -25.86 18.13 -36.07
CA GLY A 562 -25.04 19.31 -35.89
C GLY A 562 -23.99 19.09 -34.83
N ILE A 563 -22.99 19.94 -34.80
CA ILE A 563 -21.96 19.96 -33.78
C ILE A 563 -22.19 21.20 -32.92
N ALA A 564 -22.52 21.00 -31.65
CA ALA A 564 -22.61 22.09 -30.70
C ALA A 564 -21.20 22.50 -30.26
N VAL A 565 -20.86 23.75 -30.46
CA VAL A 565 -19.62 24.34 -29.97
C VAL A 565 -19.93 25.11 -28.68
N PRO A 566 -19.12 25.00 -27.61
CA PRO A 566 -19.33 25.84 -26.44
C PRO A 566 -19.37 27.33 -26.78
N SER A 567 -20.25 28.09 -26.12
CA SER A 567 -20.36 29.51 -26.36
C SER A 567 -19.06 30.26 -26.10
N ILE A 568 -18.61 31.02 -27.05
CA ILE A 568 -17.41 31.85 -26.93
C ILE A 568 -17.82 33.16 -26.28
N HIS A 569 -17.50 33.35 -25.00
CA HIS A 569 -17.88 34.57 -24.26
C HIS A 569 -17.15 35.81 -24.71
N LYS A 570 -15.99 35.68 -25.35
CA LYS A 570 -15.22 36.80 -25.89
C LYS A 570 -14.52 36.36 -27.18
N TRP A 571 -14.80 37.08 -28.26
CA TRP A 571 -14.12 36.86 -29.52
C TRP A 571 -12.62 37.15 -29.41
N PRO A 572 -11.77 36.31 -30.00
CA PRO A 572 -10.31 36.45 -29.87
C PRO A 572 -9.70 37.62 -30.65
N GLY A 573 -10.52 38.45 -31.33
CA GLY A 573 -10.05 39.60 -32.08
C GLY A 573 -11.07 40.10 -33.07
N SER A 574 -10.64 40.98 -33.99
CA SER A 574 -11.48 41.56 -35.07
C SER A 574 -11.68 40.62 -36.27
N ALA A 575 -10.94 39.52 -36.33
CA ALA A 575 -11.03 38.53 -37.39
C ALA A 575 -10.80 37.11 -36.85
N PHE A 576 -11.41 36.11 -37.46
CA PHE A 576 -11.19 34.72 -37.20
C PHE A 576 -11.20 33.90 -38.48
N SER A 577 -10.55 32.77 -38.49
CA SER A 577 -10.63 31.79 -39.56
C SER A 577 -11.16 30.45 -39.01
N PHE A 578 -12.03 29.83 -39.79
CA PHE A 578 -12.55 28.50 -39.50
C PHE A 578 -12.00 27.51 -40.55
N ASN A 579 -11.35 26.44 -40.09
CA ASN A 579 -10.84 25.38 -40.95
C ASN A 579 -11.52 24.06 -40.60
N ALA A 580 -12.07 23.40 -41.59
CA ALA A 580 -12.69 22.09 -41.42
C ALA A 580 -12.29 21.12 -42.53
N TRP A 581 -12.07 19.87 -42.19
CA TRP A 581 -11.93 18.80 -43.16
C TRP A 581 -13.27 18.10 -43.33
N LEU A 582 -13.82 18.13 -44.55
CA LEU A 582 -15.09 17.50 -44.88
C LEU A 582 -14.84 16.30 -45.79
N CYS A 583 -15.42 15.18 -45.45
CA CYS A 583 -15.47 13.98 -46.29
C CYS A 583 -16.89 13.78 -46.80
N LEU A 584 -17.03 13.79 -48.12
CA LEU A 584 -18.29 13.43 -48.79
C LEU A 584 -18.23 11.92 -49.07
N ASP A 585 -19.09 11.17 -48.43
CA ASP A 585 -19.22 9.73 -48.61
C ASP A 585 -19.94 9.46 -49.94
N GLN A 586 -19.18 9.26 -51.02
CA GLN A 586 -19.71 9.00 -52.35
C GLN A 586 -20.19 7.54 -52.55
N ASP A 587 -19.72 6.63 -51.74
CA ASP A 587 -19.97 5.17 -51.93
C ASP A 587 -21.35 4.72 -51.42
N ARG A 588 -22.11 5.62 -50.83
CA ARG A 588 -23.45 5.33 -50.28
C ARG A 588 -24.59 6.18 -50.89
N VAL A 589 -24.36 6.74 -52.04
CA VAL A 589 -25.46 7.33 -52.80
C VAL A 589 -26.20 6.19 -53.49
N ASP A 590 -27.28 5.77 -52.89
CA ASP A 590 -28.20 4.78 -53.48
C ASP A 590 -28.65 5.32 -54.88
N PRO A 591 -28.32 4.59 -55.96
CA PRO A 591 -28.66 5.07 -57.30
C PRO A 591 -30.17 5.32 -57.53
N SER A 592 -31.01 4.69 -56.69
CA SER A 592 -32.47 4.87 -56.70
C SER A 592 -32.95 6.23 -56.15
N MET A 593 -32.08 6.98 -55.48
CA MET A 593 -32.43 8.27 -54.84
C MET A 593 -31.97 9.51 -55.64
N SER A 594 -31.47 9.34 -56.85
CA SER A 594 -30.93 10.43 -57.69
C SER A 594 -31.98 11.40 -58.24
N SER A 595 -33.27 11.21 -57.99
CA SER A 595 -34.34 12.01 -58.56
C SER A 595 -35.11 12.91 -57.58
N LYS A 596 -34.78 12.93 -56.30
CA LYS A 596 -35.47 13.85 -55.36
C LYS A 596 -34.46 14.74 -54.63
N SER A 597 -34.50 16.01 -55.02
CA SER A 597 -33.89 17.20 -54.38
C SER A 597 -32.93 16.90 -53.23
N GLY A 598 -31.65 16.85 -53.57
CA GLY A 598 -30.61 16.68 -52.56
C GLY A 598 -30.71 17.76 -51.48
N LYS A 599 -31.04 17.35 -50.26
CA LYS A 599 -31.01 18.27 -49.12
C LYS A 599 -29.57 18.73 -48.94
N ARG A 600 -29.32 19.96 -49.34
CA ARG A 600 -28.01 20.62 -49.15
C ARG A 600 -27.81 20.82 -47.65
N LYS A 601 -26.72 20.32 -47.11
CA LYS A 601 -26.30 20.67 -45.73
C LYS A 601 -25.47 21.94 -45.78
N GLN A 602 -25.80 22.89 -44.96
CA GLN A 602 -25.14 24.19 -44.88
C GLN A 602 -24.21 24.17 -43.66
N LEU A 603 -23.04 24.79 -43.82
CA LEU A 603 -22.13 25.12 -42.73
C LEU A 603 -22.50 26.54 -42.29
N TYR A 604 -22.91 26.68 -41.04
CA TYR A 604 -23.20 27.98 -40.42
C TYR A 604 -22.09 28.37 -39.48
#